data_fcb05ecdd204f2ad5d0ba282cc90197c
#
_entry.id   fcb05ecdd204f2ad5d0ba282cc90197c
#
_cell.length_a   1.000
_cell.length_b   1.000
_cell.length_c   1.000
_cell.angle_alpha   90.00
_cell.angle_beta   90.00
_cell.angle_gamma   90.00
#
_symmetry.space_group_name_H-M   'P 1'
#
loop_
_entity.id
_entity.type
_entity.pdbx_description
1 polymer ?
#
loop_
_entity_poly.entity_id
_entity_poly.type
_entity_poly.pdbx_seq_one_letter_code
_entity_poly.pdbx_strand_id
1 'polypeptide(L)'
;MVDIATRVWTHKWKIDPIVRSLIDTDFYKLLMCQSIHRNKPDTNVTFSLINRTKSIRLAELIDEGELREQLDHVRSLSLKRGESTWMRGNTFYGKRSMFSPEFMDWFEELRLPDYHLEKRDGQYELTFEGPWPEVMLWEIPALAILMELRGRAVLRDLGRFELQVLYAQAMTKLWEKVERLRAVEGLTLADFGTRRRHSFLWQDWCVQALTEGLSGSFIGTSNCLIAMNRDLEAIGTNAHELPMVYAALAKDDAELARAPYDVLADWHEEHEGNLRIILPDTYGTEGFLKNAPDWLAGWTGIRIDSGDPAEGAETAIRWWRERGEDPSRKLVIFSDGLDVDKITALHAQFAGRVRVSFGWGTMLTNDFRGLAQGDALAPFSLVCKAVAAEGKPTVKLSDNPRKAMGPEAEIARYKRVFGVGEQEAMEVVV
;
A
#
# COMPACT_ATOMS: atom_id res chain seq x y z
N MET A 1 19.79 23.42 -12.64
CA MET A 1 19.03 22.27 -12.08
C MET A 1 18.94 21.24 -13.19
N VAL A 2 19.42 20.04 -12.99
CA VAL A 2 19.31 18.99 -14.03
C VAL A 2 17.85 18.54 -14.05
N ASP A 3 17.21 18.72 -15.17
CA ASP A 3 15.84 18.26 -15.40
C ASP A 3 15.74 16.75 -15.17
N ILE A 4 14.65 16.30 -14.57
CA ILE A 4 14.45 14.88 -14.25
C ILE A 4 14.29 14.03 -15.50
N ALA A 5 13.69 14.55 -16.56
CA ALA A 5 13.71 13.88 -17.85
C ALA A 5 15.16 13.60 -18.26
N THR A 6 16.05 14.57 -18.11
CA THR A 6 17.49 14.38 -18.36
C THR A 6 18.09 13.34 -17.42
N ARG A 7 17.67 13.24 -16.16
CA ARG A 7 18.11 12.18 -15.25
C ARG A 7 17.66 10.79 -15.67
N VAL A 8 16.41 10.62 -16.06
CA VAL A 8 15.90 9.34 -16.59
C VAL A 8 16.64 8.98 -17.87
N TRP A 9 17.02 9.95 -18.71
CA TRP A 9 17.68 9.73 -20.00
C TRP A 9 19.18 9.53 -19.90
N THR A 10 19.85 10.17 -18.91
CA THR A 10 21.31 10.14 -18.78
C THR A 10 21.80 9.12 -17.76
N HIS A 11 20.97 8.73 -16.78
CA HIS A 11 21.33 7.66 -15.88
C HIS A 11 21.20 6.31 -16.57
N LYS A 12 22.06 5.39 -16.19
CA LYS A 12 21.78 3.98 -16.39
C LYS A 12 20.40 3.73 -15.80
N TRP A 13 19.49 3.14 -16.58
CA TRP A 13 18.15 2.76 -16.12
C TRP A 13 18.19 1.83 -14.89
N LYS A 14 19.33 1.17 -14.66
CA LYS A 14 19.67 0.39 -13.47
C LYS A 14 20.45 1.25 -12.50
N ILE A 15 19.87 1.56 -11.36
CA ILE A 15 20.56 2.16 -10.22
C ILE A 15 20.51 1.18 -9.06
N ASP A 16 21.66 0.79 -8.57
CA ASP A 16 21.80 -0.08 -7.41
C ASP A 16 22.25 0.71 -6.19
N PRO A 17 21.77 0.33 -5.00
CA PRO A 17 20.73 -0.68 -4.75
C PRO A 17 19.31 -0.18 -5.12
N ILE A 18 18.36 -1.11 -5.28
CA ILE A 18 16.94 -0.78 -5.59
C ILE A 18 16.28 -0.04 -4.43
N VAL A 19 16.42 -0.57 -3.22
CA VAL A 19 15.95 0.07 -1.97
C VAL A 19 17.16 0.69 -1.26
N ARG A 20 17.09 1.99 -0.95
CA ARG A 20 18.28 2.73 -0.49
C ARG A 20 18.18 3.23 0.94
N SER A 21 17.06 2.99 1.59
CA SER A 21 16.75 3.48 2.92
C SER A 21 15.66 2.63 3.56
N LEU A 22 15.67 2.53 4.89
CA LEU A 22 14.56 1.94 5.65
C LEU A 22 13.26 2.73 5.48
N ILE A 23 13.34 4.01 5.16
CA ILE A 23 12.15 4.84 4.88
C ILE A 23 11.79 4.89 3.38
N ASP A 24 12.43 4.12 2.51
CA ASP A 24 11.92 3.85 1.15
C ASP A 24 10.76 2.84 1.24
N THR A 25 9.73 3.25 1.95
CA THR A 25 8.55 2.46 2.31
C THR A 25 7.31 3.34 2.36
N ASP A 26 6.13 2.72 2.39
CA ASP A 26 4.87 3.43 2.53
C ASP A 26 4.66 3.92 3.97
N PHE A 27 4.21 5.16 4.13
CA PHE A 27 4.06 5.83 5.42
C PHE A 27 3.15 5.07 6.40
N TYR A 28 2.09 4.41 5.90
CA TYR A 28 1.23 3.58 6.75
C TYR A 28 1.99 2.47 7.47
N LYS A 29 3.09 1.95 6.89
CA LYS A 29 3.94 0.95 7.53
C LYS A 29 4.62 1.47 8.79
N LEU A 30 5.11 2.69 8.77
CA LEU A 30 5.73 3.31 9.94
C LEU A 30 4.70 3.61 11.03
N LEU A 31 3.52 4.12 10.65
CA LEU A 31 2.42 4.38 11.58
C LEU A 31 1.91 3.09 12.24
N MET A 32 1.71 2.04 11.45
CA MET A 32 1.32 0.73 11.96
C MET A 32 2.41 0.11 12.83
N CYS A 33 3.67 0.22 12.40
CA CYS A 33 4.82 -0.30 13.14
C CYS A 33 4.88 0.29 14.56
N GLN A 34 4.68 1.59 14.71
CA GLN A 34 4.60 2.24 16.02
C GLN A 34 3.47 1.68 16.89
N SER A 35 2.26 1.57 16.33
CA SER A 35 1.10 1.01 17.06
C SER A 35 1.35 -0.44 17.46
N ILE A 36 1.95 -1.25 16.58
CA ILE A 36 2.29 -2.66 16.86
C ILE A 36 3.41 -2.74 17.90
N HIS A 37 4.45 -1.93 17.77
CA HIS A 37 5.56 -1.90 18.73
C HIS A 37 5.09 -1.61 20.14
N ARG A 38 4.09 -0.74 20.31
CA ARG A 38 3.50 -0.44 21.63
C ARG A 38 2.61 -1.57 22.16
N ASN A 39 1.72 -2.11 21.29
CA ASN A 39 0.63 -2.97 21.74
C ASN A 39 0.93 -4.47 21.61
N LYS A 40 1.79 -4.88 20.68
CA LYS A 40 2.05 -6.29 20.31
C LYS A 40 3.53 -6.54 19.93
N PRO A 41 4.52 -6.01 20.69
CA PRO A 41 5.94 -6.03 20.30
C PRO A 41 6.49 -7.44 20.08
N ASP A 42 6.08 -8.40 20.90
CA ASP A 42 6.64 -9.76 20.94
C ASP A 42 5.86 -10.77 20.08
N THR A 43 4.80 -10.33 19.38
CA THR A 43 3.99 -11.22 18.54
C THR A 43 4.81 -11.71 17.35
N ASN A 44 4.97 -13.03 17.23
CA ASN A 44 5.65 -13.63 16.08
C ASN A 44 4.69 -13.69 14.87
N VAL A 45 5.13 -13.15 13.73
CA VAL A 45 4.33 -13.12 12.48
C VAL A 45 5.16 -13.64 11.32
N THR A 46 4.52 -14.44 10.46
CA THR A 46 5.11 -14.89 9.20
C THR A 46 4.48 -14.13 8.03
N PHE A 47 5.32 -13.48 7.25
CA PHE A 47 4.94 -12.89 5.97
C PHE A 47 5.35 -13.79 4.82
N SER A 48 4.55 -13.85 3.77
CA SER A 48 4.86 -14.61 2.55
C SER A 48 4.55 -13.82 1.30
N LEU A 49 5.43 -13.97 0.33
CA LEU A 49 5.24 -13.49 -1.04
C LEU A 49 4.21 -14.34 -1.76
N ILE A 50 3.24 -13.71 -2.43
CA ILE A 50 2.20 -14.40 -3.19
C ILE A 50 2.10 -13.75 -4.58
N ASN A 51 2.53 -14.48 -5.60
CA ASN A 51 2.27 -14.11 -6.98
C ASN A 51 0.88 -14.61 -7.40
N ARG A 52 -0.07 -13.69 -7.60
CA ARG A 52 -1.44 -14.01 -8.05
C ARG A 52 -1.52 -14.20 -9.58
N THR A 53 -0.58 -13.61 -10.34
CA THR A 53 -0.48 -13.77 -11.79
C THR A 53 0.48 -14.91 -12.11
N LYS A 54 0.02 -16.15 -11.93
CA LYS A 54 0.84 -17.36 -12.03
C LYS A 54 1.52 -17.58 -13.40
N SER A 55 1.00 -16.96 -14.45
CA SER A 55 1.61 -16.99 -15.80
C SER A 55 2.97 -16.27 -15.85
N ILE A 56 3.24 -15.34 -14.92
CA ILE A 56 4.54 -14.70 -14.78
C ILE A 56 5.40 -15.52 -13.84
N ARG A 57 6.38 -16.25 -14.39
CA ARG A 57 7.27 -17.15 -13.68
C ARG A 57 8.52 -16.39 -13.24
N LEU A 58 8.45 -15.75 -12.07
CA LEU A 58 9.49 -14.83 -11.59
C LEU A 58 10.87 -15.46 -11.47
N ALA A 59 10.97 -16.73 -11.07
CA ALA A 59 12.24 -17.43 -10.91
C ALA A 59 12.89 -17.85 -12.25
N GLU A 60 12.17 -17.70 -13.36
CA GLU A 60 12.73 -17.86 -14.72
C GLU A 60 13.21 -16.53 -15.31
N LEU A 61 12.72 -15.41 -14.81
CA LEU A 61 13.04 -14.06 -15.30
C LEU A 61 14.13 -13.39 -14.48
N ILE A 62 14.08 -13.53 -13.17
CA ILE A 62 14.96 -12.87 -12.21
C ILE A 62 16.04 -13.84 -11.77
N ASP A 63 17.29 -13.39 -11.81
CA ASP A 63 18.41 -14.15 -11.26
C ASP A 63 18.35 -14.21 -9.72
N GLU A 64 18.55 -15.40 -9.14
CA GLU A 64 18.46 -15.56 -7.69
C GLU A 64 19.59 -14.84 -6.95
N GLY A 65 20.80 -14.83 -7.53
CA GLY A 65 21.94 -14.12 -6.95
C GLY A 65 21.67 -12.63 -6.86
N GLU A 66 21.13 -12.04 -7.95
CA GLU A 66 20.75 -10.62 -7.98
C GLU A 66 19.61 -10.31 -6.97
N LEU A 67 18.63 -11.22 -6.82
CA LEU A 67 17.58 -11.08 -5.83
C LEU A 67 18.13 -11.12 -4.39
N ARG A 68 18.99 -12.09 -4.08
CA ARG A 68 19.64 -12.21 -2.76
C ARG A 68 20.50 -10.98 -2.45
N GLU A 69 21.29 -10.49 -3.41
CA GLU A 69 22.09 -9.29 -3.25
C GLU A 69 21.24 -8.09 -2.81
N GLN A 70 20.07 -7.87 -3.44
CA GLN A 70 19.17 -6.79 -3.09
C GLN A 70 18.50 -6.99 -1.72
N LEU A 71 18.08 -8.21 -1.38
CA LEU A 71 17.50 -8.54 -0.07
C LEU A 71 18.54 -8.37 1.05
N ASP A 72 19.75 -8.88 0.87
CA ASP A 72 20.85 -8.75 1.85
C ASP A 72 21.26 -7.29 2.04
N HIS A 73 21.22 -6.49 0.96
CA HIS A 73 21.44 -5.06 1.06
C HIS A 73 20.39 -4.40 1.97
N VAL A 74 19.10 -4.72 1.80
CA VAL A 74 18.03 -4.15 2.64
C VAL A 74 18.23 -4.53 4.11
N ARG A 75 18.64 -5.77 4.42
CA ARG A 75 18.99 -6.18 5.80
C ARG A 75 20.13 -5.37 6.41
N SER A 76 21.07 -4.91 5.58
CA SER A 76 22.21 -4.11 6.02
C SER A 76 21.87 -2.64 6.32
N LEU A 77 20.69 -2.18 5.91
CA LEU A 77 20.28 -0.80 6.10
C LEU A 77 20.05 -0.45 7.58
N SER A 78 20.34 0.79 7.90
CA SER A 78 20.02 1.42 9.17
C SER A 78 19.45 2.81 8.91
N LEU A 79 18.65 3.32 9.84
CA LEU A 79 18.11 4.66 9.75
C LEU A 79 19.25 5.70 9.77
N LYS A 80 19.30 6.58 8.78
CA LYS A 80 20.29 7.65 8.70
C LYS A 80 19.85 8.83 9.57
N ARG A 81 20.83 9.62 10.05
CA ARG A 81 20.56 10.80 10.89
C ARG A 81 19.54 11.77 10.27
N GLY A 82 19.64 12.04 8.96
CA GLY A 82 18.69 12.93 8.27
C GLY A 82 17.28 12.36 8.23
N GLU A 83 17.14 11.05 8.04
CA GLU A 83 15.90 10.33 8.03
C GLU A 83 15.25 10.31 9.42
N SER A 84 16.04 10.05 10.48
CA SER A 84 15.59 10.16 11.87
C SER A 84 15.09 11.57 12.20
N THR A 85 15.84 12.60 11.80
CA THR A 85 15.42 13.99 12.00
C THR A 85 14.11 14.30 11.30
N TRP A 86 13.94 13.83 10.07
CA TRP A 86 12.69 13.99 9.31
C TRP A 86 11.53 13.26 9.99
N MET A 87 11.71 12.01 10.41
CA MET A 87 10.67 11.26 11.11
C MET A 87 10.26 11.96 12.41
N ARG A 88 11.21 12.36 13.24
CA ARG A 88 10.96 13.11 14.50
C ARG A 88 10.30 14.47 14.25
N GLY A 89 10.48 15.06 13.06
CA GLY A 89 9.87 16.32 12.65
C GLY A 89 8.42 16.20 12.17
N ASN A 90 7.93 15.00 11.86
CA ASN A 90 6.55 14.79 11.45
C ASN A 90 5.58 15.02 12.61
N THR A 91 4.54 15.82 12.37
CA THR A 91 3.60 16.24 13.41
C THR A 91 2.16 16.14 12.94
N PHE A 92 1.25 15.90 13.87
CA PHE A 92 -0.19 16.07 13.61
C PHE A 92 -0.52 17.56 13.61
N TYR A 93 -0.69 18.12 12.41
CA TYR A 93 -1.08 19.53 12.21
C TYR A 93 -0.18 20.54 12.93
N GLY A 94 1.12 20.29 12.99
CA GLY A 94 2.11 21.17 13.65
C GLY A 94 2.05 21.20 15.18
N LYS A 95 1.28 20.31 15.82
CA LYS A 95 1.05 20.38 17.26
C LYS A 95 1.75 19.28 18.07
N ARG A 96 1.78 18.06 17.55
CA ARG A 96 2.32 16.89 18.25
C ARG A 96 3.13 16.02 17.31
N SER A 97 4.21 15.43 17.81
CA SER A 97 4.99 14.46 17.07
C SER A 97 4.13 13.25 16.70
N MET A 98 4.26 12.77 15.47
CA MET A 98 3.59 11.54 15.01
C MET A 98 4.23 10.30 15.59
N PHE A 99 5.56 10.33 15.80
CA PHE A 99 6.35 9.22 16.32
C PHE A 99 6.80 9.51 17.74
N SER A 100 6.56 8.56 18.65
CA SER A 100 7.00 8.69 20.05
C SER A 100 8.52 8.57 20.17
N PRO A 101 9.12 9.17 21.20
CA PRO A 101 10.56 9.01 21.44
C PRO A 101 10.96 7.55 21.59
N GLU A 102 10.19 6.74 22.31
CA GLU A 102 10.46 5.32 22.55
C GLU A 102 10.47 4.52 21.24
N PHE A 103 9.50 4.77 20.36
CA PHE A 103 9.47 4.14 19.05
C PHE A 103 10.66 4.56 18.20
N MET A 104 11.02 5.85 18.20
CA MET A 104 12.15 6.35 17.40
C MET A 104 13.48 5.78 17.89
N ASP A 105 13.68 5.67 19.19
CA ASP A 105 14.90 5.09 19.78
C ASP A 105 15.04 3.61 19.39
N TRP A 106 13.95 2.85 19.44
CA TRP A 106 13.91 1.47 18.97
C TRP A 106 14.14 1.37 17.45
N PHE A 107 13.50 2.23 16.65
CA PHE A 107 13.58 2.18 15.18
C PHE A 107 14.97 2.55 14.66
N GLU A 108 15.73 3.39 15.35
CA GLU A 108 17.11 3.72 15.03
C GLU A 108 18.06 2.52 15.16
N GLU A 109 17.75 1.61 16.08
CA GLU A 109 18.52 0.37 16.30
C GLU A 109 18.02 -0.81 15.48
N LEU A 110 16.88 -0.66 14.81
CA LEU A 110 16.22 -1.72 14.04
C LEU A 110 17.16 -2.37 13.03
N ARG A 111 17.08 -3.70 12.96
CA ARG A 111 17.62 -4.51 11.86
C ARG A 111 16.51 -5.47 11.40
N LEU A 112 16.32 -5.54 10.09
CA LEU A 112 15.33 -6.45 9.55
C LEU A 112 15.73 -7.91 9.81
N PRO A 113 14.77 -8.78 10.21
CA PRO A 113 15.03 -10.20 10.42
C PRO A 113 15.43 -10.90 9.13
N ASP A 114 15.90 -12.14 9.26
CA ASP A 114 16.30 -12.99 8.15
C ASP A 114 15.11 -13.30 7.23
N TYR A 115 15.42 -13.80 6.03
CA TYR A 115 14.44 -14.26 5.07
C TYR A 115 14.74 -15.68 4.61
N HIS A 116 13.71 -16.41 4.24
CA HIS A 116 13.83 -17.70 3.57
C HIS A 116 13.44 -17.55 2.11
N LEU A 117 14.32 -17.99 1.21
CA LEU A 117 14.12 -17.90 -0.24
C LEU A 117 14.43 -19.25 -0.91
N GLU A 118 13.42 -19.80 -1.58
CA GLU A 118 13.52 -21.01 -2.38
C GLU A 118 12.91 -20.81 -3.77
N LYS A 119 13.37 -21.61 -4.74
CA LYS A 119 12.74 -21.71 -6.06
C LYS A 119 11.85 -22.94 -6.11
N ARG A 120 10.59 -22.75 -6.51
CA ARG A 120 9.67 -23.84 -6.71
C ARG A 120 8.73 -23.54 -7.88
N ASP A 121 8.61 -24.49 -8.81
CA ASP A 121 7.69 -24.42 -9.96
C ASP A 121 7.80 -23.11 -10.75
N GLY A 122 9.03 -22.59 -10.93
CA GLY A 122 9.29 -21.33 -11.65
C GLY A 122 8.91 -20.05 -10.87
N GLN A 123 8.55 -20.17 -9.60
CA GLN A 123 8.28 -19.06 -8.70
C GLN A 123 9.34 -18.95 -7.61
N TYR A 124 9.41 -17.81 -6.97
CA TYR A 124 10.11 -17.64 -5.71
C TYR A 124 9.14 -17.83 -4.54
N GLU A 125 9.46 -18.77 -3.65
CA GLU A 125 8.90 -18.86 -2.30
C GLU A 125 9.78 -18.00 -1.39
N LEU A 126 9.28 -16.84 -0.99
CA LEU A 126 9.98 -15.87 -0.14
C LEU A 126 9.14 -15.61 1.09
N THR A 127 9.71 -15.94 2.25
CA THR A 127 9.05 -15.77 3.54
C THR A 127 9.93 -15.04 4.53
N PHE A 128 9.31 -14.35 5.46
CA PHE A 128 9.93 -13.60 6.53
C PHE A 128 9.22 -13.95 7.83
N GLU A 129 9.97 -14.24 8.89
CA GLU A 129 9.42 -14.59 10.19
C GLU A 129 10.16 -13.86 11.30
N GLY A 130 9.43 -13.40 12.31
CA GLY A 130 10.00 -12.71 13.45
C GLY A 130 8.98 -11.85 14.20
N PRO A 131 9.46 -11.01 15.14
CA PRO A 131 8.62 -10.04 15.84
C PRO A 131 7.87 -9.17 14.84
N TRP A 132 6.57 -9.01 15.08
CA TRP A 132 5.70 -8.33 14.11
C TRP A 132 6.18 -6.93 13.71
N PRO A 133 6.57 -6.01 14.62
CA PRO A 133 7.02 -4.68 14.25
C PRO A 133 8.28 -4.69 13.36
N GLU A 134 9.11 -5.72 13.44
CA GLU A 134 10.31 -5.86 12.62
C GLU A 134 9.98 -6.47 11.25
N VAL A 135 9.31 -7.64 11.25
CA VAL A 135 9.09 -8.43 10.03
C VAL A 135 8.12 -7.76 9.05
N MET A 136 7.17 -6.97 9.55
CA MET A 136 6.21 -6.25 8.70
C MET A 136 6.84 -5.27 7.72
N LEU A 137 8.03 -4.79 8.04
CA LEU A 137 8.77 -3.83 7.22
C LEU A 137 9.37 -4.46 5.94
N TRP A 138 9.36 -5.78 5.83
CA TRP A 138 9.77 -6.49 4.62
C TRP A 138 8.77 -6.37 3.45
N GLU A 139 7.47 -6.13 3.72
CA GLU A 139 6.44 -6.13 2.66
C GLU A 139 6.83 -5.22 1.48
N ILE A 140 7.12 -3.97 1.75
CA ILE A 140 7.34 -2.96 0.70
C ILE A 140 8.68 -3.17 -0.02
N PRO A 141 9.81 -3.34 0.66
CA PRO A 141 11.08 -3.62 0.01
C PRO A 141 11.06 -4.87 -0.87
N ALA A 142 10.51 -5.98 -0.37
CA ALA A 142 10.45 -7.22 -1.14
C ALA A 142 9.65 -7.05 -2.44
N LEU A 143 8.51 -6.38 -2.39
CA LEU A 143 7.68 -6.11 -3.56
C LEU A 143 8.38 -5.17 -4.54
N ALA A 144 8.96 -4.06 -4.07
CA ALA A 144 9.66 -3.10 -4.90
C ALA A 144 10.88 -3.73 -5.60
N ILE A 145 11.64 -4.58 -4.90
CA ILE A 145 12.79 -5.31 -5.46
C ILE A 145 12.33 -6.22 -6.60
N LEU A 146 11.33 -7.07 -6.37
CA LEU A 146 10.87 -8.02 -7.38
C LEU A 146 10.25 -7.33 -8.61
N MET A 147 9.50 -6.24 -8.39
CA MET A 147 8.95 -5.45 -9.49
C MET A 147 10.05 -4.83 -10.35
N GLU A 148 11.05 -4.21 -9.73
CA GLU A 148 12.15 -3.58 -10.46
C GLU A 148 13.08 -4.60 -11.12
N LEU A 149 13.43 -5.71 -10.45
CA LEU A 149 14.23 -6.78 -11.05
C LEU A 149 13.53 -7.42 -12.25
N ARG A 150 12.22 -7.65 -12.18
CA ARG A 150 11.44 -8.11 -13.34
C ARG A 150 11.49 -7.09 -14.48
N GLY A 151 11.31 -5.81 -14.19
CA GLY A 151 11.45 -4.74 -15.19
C GLY A 151 12.84 -4.73 -15.83
N ARG A 152 13.91 -4.82 -15.01
CA ARG A 152 15.30 -4.91 -15.47
C ARG A 152 15.54 -6.13 -16.37
N ALA A 153 14.98 -7.29 -16.00
CA ALA A 153 15.11 -8.51 -16.81
C ALA A 153 14.48 -8.36 -18.20
N VAL A 154 13.30 -7.77 -18.29
CA VAL A 154 12.61 -7.51 -19.57
C VAL A 154 13.35 -6.49 -20.42
N LEU A 155 13.98 -5.50 -19.80
CA LEU A 155 14.67 -4.41 -20.51
C LEU A 155 16.15 -4.72 -20.82
N ARG A 156 16.66 -5.86 -20.38
CA ARG A 156 18.11 -6.19 -20.39
C ARG A 156 18.74 -6.08 -21.78
N ASP A 157 18.03 -6.55 -22.80
CA ASP A 157 18.54 -6.65 -24.16
C ASP A 157 18.24 -5.43 -25.05
N LEU A 158 17.52 -4.43 -24.49
CA LEU A 158 17.25 -3.20 -25.21
C LEU A 158 18.47 -2.28 -25.26
N GLY A 159 18.74 -1.76 -26.44
CA GLY A 159 19.75 -0.74 -26.64
C GLY A 159 19.33 0.62 -26.05
N ARG A 160 20.30 1.52 -25.95
CA ARG A 160 20.05 2.86 -25.38
C ARG A 160 18.93 3.63 -26.11
N PHE A 161 18.86 3.49 -27.43
CA PHE A 161 17.85 4.18 -28.22
C PHE A 161 16.44 3.64 -27.95
N GLU A 162 16.28 2.32 -27.91
CA GLU A 162 14.99 1.67 -27.60
C GLU A 162 14.52 2.04 -26.19
N LEU A 163 15.42 2.06 -25.20
CA LEU A 163 15.10 2.51 -23.85
C LEU A 163 14.63 3.97 -23.82
N GLN A 164 15.30 4.86 -24.56
CA GLN A 164 14.88 6.26 -24.66
C GLN A 164 13.48 6.39 -25.25
N VAL A 165 13.20 5.66 -26.33
CA VAL A 165 11.86 5.65 -26.96
C VAL A 165 10.80 5.14 -25.99
N LEU A 166 11.06 4.03 -25.31
CA LEU A 166 10.15 3.42 -24.33
C LEU A 166 9.81 4.41 -23.20
N TYR A 167 10.82 5.01 -22.59
CA TYR A 167 10.59 5.97 -21.51
C TYR A 167 9.95 7.27 -21.98
N ALA A 168 10.24 7.73 -23.20
CA ALA A 168 9.54 8.87 -23.79
C ALA A 168 8.03 8.60 -23.95
N GLN A 169 7.67 7.41 -24.41
CA GLN A 169 6.27 6.99 -24.51
C GLN A 169 5.60 6.87 -23.13
N ALA A 170 6.29 6.30 -22.14
CA ALA A 170 5.78 6.23 -20.78
C ALA A 170 5.55 7.63 -20.17
N MET A 171 6.47 8.57 -20.41
CA MET A 171 6.33 9.96 -20.00
C MET A 171 5.12 10.63 -20.66
N THR A 172 4.95 10.44 -21.98
CA THR A 172 3.80 10.98 -22.71
C THR A 172 2.48 10.48 -22.11
N LYS A 173 2.37 9.16 -21.84
CA LYS A 173 1.19 8.59 -21.19
C LYS A 173 0.90 9.26 -19.83
N LEU A 174 1.93 9.54 -19.03
CA LEU A 174 1.74 10.20 -17.74
C LEU A 174 1.30 11.66 -17.91
N TRP A 175 1.89 12.41 -18.84
CA TRP A 175 1.50 13.80 -19.09
C TRP A 175 0.05 13.90 -19.58
N GLU A 176 -0.38 13.01 -20.44
CA GLU A 176 -1.80 12.94 -20.88
C GLU A 176 -2.74 12.70 -19.69
N LYS A 177 -2.36 11.83 -18.75
CA LYS A 177 -3.12 11.61 -17.51
C LYS A 177 -3.17 12.87 -16.65
N VAL A 178 -2.05 13.56 -16.46
CA VAL A 178 -1.96 14.81 -15.70
C VAL A 178 -2.83 15.89 -16.32
N GLU A 179 -2.78 16.08 -17.64
CA GLU A 179 -3.63 17.07 -18.32
C GLU A 179 -5.13 16.80 -18.15
N ARG A 180 -5.53 15.54 -18.19
CA ARG A 180 -6.93 15.15 -17.96
C ARG A 180 -7.37 15.42 -16.51
N LEU A 181 -6.54 15.10 -15.53
CA LEU A 181 -6.84 15.29 -14.11
C LEU A 181 -6.79 16.77 -13.71
N ARG A 182 -5.95 17.58 -14.36
CA ARG A 182 -5.89 19.04 -14.14
C ARG A 182 -7.21 19.73 -14.40
N ALA A 183 -8.01 19.19 -15.32
CA ALA A 183 -9.34 19.73 -15.66
C ALA A 183 -10.43 19.43 -14.60
N VAL A 184 -10.14 18.59 -13.60
CA VAL A 184 -11.09 18.17 -12.56
C VAL A 184 -11.00 19.11 -11.37
N GLU A 185 -11.96 20.01 -11.25
CA GLU A 185 -11.99 20.98 -10.15
C GLU A 185 -12.27 20.29 -8.80
N GLY A 186 -11.51 20.67 -7.77
CA GLY A 186 -11.66 20.12 -6.41
C GLY A 186 -11.12 18.69 -6.25
N LEU A 187 -10.41 18.15 -7.23
CA LEU A 187 -9.74 16.84 -7.12
C LEU A 187 -8.72 16.84 -5.98
N THR A 188 -8.66 15.73 -5.26
CA THR A 188 -7.61 15.45 -4.26
C THR A 188 -7.06 14.04 -4.48
N LEU A 189 -5.76 13.90 -4.71
CA LEU A 189 -5.14 12.59 -4.89
C LEU A 189 -3.73 12.53 -4.30
N ALA A 190 -3.30 11.30 -3.94
CA ALA A 190 -1.96 10.97 -3.48
C ALA A 190 -1.36 9.79 -4.25
N ASP A 191 -0.04 9.71 -4.30
CA ASP A 191 0.67 8.54 -4.80
C ASP A 191 0.68 7.41 -3.75
N PHE A 192 0.17 6.22 -4.14
CA PHE A 192 0.19 4.96 -3.38
C PHE A 192 0.92 3.85 -4.16
N GLY A 193 1.90 4.21 -4.99
CA GLY A 193 2.49 3.29 -5.97
C GLY A 193 3.74 2.55 -5.53
N THR A 194 4.31 2.78 -4.35
CA THR A 194 5.63 2.30 -3.94
C THR A 194 5.86 0.81 -4.16
N ARG A 195 4.97 -0.04 -3.63
CA ARG A 195 5.13 -1.50 -3.65
C ARG A 195 5.01 -2.15 -5.02
N ARG A 196 4.48 -1.45 -6.01
CA ARG A 196 4.32 -1.94 -7.40
C ARG A 196 4.93 -1.02 -8.44
N ARG A 197 5.79 -0.11 -8.03
CA ARG A 197 6.48 0.82 -8.91
C ARG A 197 7.32 0.10 -9.97
N HIS A 198 7.42 0.67 -11.14
CA HIS A 198 8.34 0.19 -12.18
C HIS A 198 9.81 0.26 -11.69
N SER A 199 10.18 1.38 -11.08
CA SER A 199 11.44 1.59 -10.38
C SER A 199 11.33 2.77 -9.40
N PHE A 200 12.29 2.90 -8.48
CA PHE A 200 12.35 4.06 -7.58
C PHE A 200 12.42 5.39 -8.36
N LEU A 201 13.29 5.48 -9.35
CA LEU A 201 13.45 6.69 -10.15
C LEU A 201 12.20 7.04 -10.94
N TRP A 202 11.49 6.04 -11.44
CA TRP A 202 10.25 6.26 -12.17
C TRP A 202 9.15 6.78 -11.24
N GLN A 203 8.99 6.20 -10.03
CA GLN A 203 8.05 6.72 -9.05
C GLN A 203 8.39 8.15 -8.64
N ASP A 204 9.67 8.43 -8.36
CA ASP A 204 10.14 9.76 -8.00
C ASP A 204 9.84 10.79 -9.10
N TRP A 205 10.01 10.40 -10.37
CA TRP A 205 9.64 11.22 -11.52
C TRP A 205 8.11 11.41 -11.64
N CYS A 206 7.31 10.36 -11.42
CA CYS A 206 5.85 10.47 -11.42
C CYS A 206 5.36 11.45 -10.35
N VAL A 207 5.89 11.35 -9.13
CA VAL A 207 5.57 12.25 -8.02
C VAL A 207 5.89 13.70 -8.37
N GLN A 208 7.06 13.94 -9.00
CA GLN A 208 7.38 15.29 -9.46
C GLN A 208 6.42 15.80 -10.52
N ALA A 209 6.09 14.98 -11.52
CA ALA A 209 5.15 15.37 -12.59
C ALA A 209 3.77 15.73 -12.02
N LEU A 210 3.29 14.98 -11.01
CA LEU A 210 2.05 15.31 -10.32
C LEU A 210 2.16 16.60 -9.50
N THR A 211 3.26 16.81 -8.78
CA THR A 211 3.49 18.03 -7.99
C THR A 211 3.48 19.27 -8.87
N GLU A 212 4.14 19.22 -10.02
CA GLU A 212 4.21 20.34 -10.97
C GLU A 212 2.91 20.49 -11.78
N GLY A 213 2.29 19.36 -12.16
CA GLY A 213 1.14 19.37 -13.08
C GLY A 213 -0.21 19.55 -12.40
N LEU A 214 -0.38 19.14 -11.13
CA LEU A 214 -1.67 19.12 -10.42
C LEU A 214 -1.70 20.05 -9.20
N SER A 215 -0.92 21.11 -9.18
CA SER A 215 -0.80 22.09 -8.10
C SER A 215 -2.06 22.20 -7.21
N GLY A 216 -1.95 21.82 -5.94
CA GLY A 216 -3.05 21.85 -4.97
C GLY A 216 -4.01 20.65 -4.99
N SER A 217 -4.08 19.89 -6.09
CA SER A 217 -4.84 18.64 -6.18
C SER A 217 -4.00 17.43 -5.75
N PHE A 218 -2.70 17.44 -5.99
CA PHE A 218 -1.79 16.42 -5.50
C PHE A 218 -1.36 16.74 -4.06
N ILE A 219 -1.74 15.87 -3.12
CA ILE A 219 -1.56 16.13 -1.67
C ILE A 219 -0.32 15.44 -1.08
N GLY A 220 0.40 14.64 -1.84
CA GLY A 220 1.62 13.97 -1.39
C GLY A 220 1.76 12.53 -1.86
N THR A 221 2.74 11.83 -1.28
CA THR A 221 3.07 10.44 -1.62
C THR A 221 3.06 9.56 -0.37
N SER A 222 2.76 8.27 -0.55
CA SER A 222 2.93 7.30 0.54
C SER A 222 4.39 6.95 0.80
N ASN A 223 5.30 7.18 -0.16
CA ASN A 223 6.70 6.87 -0.01
C ASN A 223 7.43 7.90 0.86
N CYS A 224 7.88 7.48 2.04
CA CYS A 224 8.51 8.39 3.01
C CYS A 224 9.82 9.01 2.51
N LEU A 225 10.64 8.25 1.80
CA LEU A 225 11.91 8.76 1.26
C LEU A 225 11.68 9.82 0.17
N ILE A 226 10.70 9.60 -0.70
CA ILE A 226 10.32 10.58 -1.72
C ILE A 226 9.69 11.81 -1.08
N ALA A 227 8.80 11.64 -0.09
CA ALA A 227 8.21 12.74 0.66
C ALA A 227 9.29 13.62 1.30
N MET A 228 10.23 13.01 2.03
CA MET A 228 11.38 13.71 2.62
C MET A 228 12.22 14.47 1.59
N ASN A 229 12.57 13.80 0.49
CA ASN A 229 13.47 14.39 -0.50
C ASN A 229 12.85 15.53 -1.32
N ARG A 230 11.51 15.57 -1.38
CA ARG A 230 10.75 16.54 -2.18
C ARG A 230 9.99 17.56 -1.37
N ASP A 231 10.14 17.53 -0.05
CA ASP A 231 9.40 18.40 0.88
C ASP A 231 7.88 18.31 0.66
N LEU A 232 7.39 17.05 0.64
CA LEU A 232 5.97 16.71 0.48
C LEU A 232 5.44 16.05 1.75
N GLU A 233 4.09 16.11 1.90
CA GLU A 233 3.42 15.33 2.94
C GLU A 233 3.55 13.82 2.66
N ALA A 234 3.90 13.07 3.68
CA ALA A 234 3.82 11.62 3.68
C ALA A 234 2.37 11.20 3.99
N ILE A 235 1.73 10.48 3.06
CA ILE A 235 0.31 10.14 3.13
C ILE A 235 0.13 8.66 3.45
N GLY A 236 -0.65 8.37 4.49
CA GLY A 236 -0.97 7.00 4.86
C GLY A 236 -1.87 6.91 6.09
N THR A 237 -2.51 5.75 6.24
CA THR A 237 -3.33 5.41 7.41
C THR A 237 -2.98 3.99 7.87
N ASN A 238 -3.93 3.07 7.86
CA ASN A 238 -3.75 1.67 8.24
C ASN A 238 -3.93 0.72 7.05
N ALA A 239 -3.74 -0.57 7.28
CA ALA A 239 -3.92 -1.62 6.27
C ALA A 239 -4.52 -2.90 6.89
N HIS A 240 -5.00 -3.81 6.02
CA HIS A 240 -5.64 -5.08 6.39
C HIS A 240 -4.80 -5.98 7.30
N GLU A 241 -3.49 -5.82 7.27
CA GLU A 241 -2.55 -6.56 8.13
C GLU A 241 -2.93 -6.46 9.61
N LEU A 242 -3.29 -5.27 10.08
CA LEU A 242 -3.69 -5.06 11.49
C LEU A 242 -4.86 -5.95 11.90
N PRO A 243 -6.06 -5.85 11.30
CA PRO A 243 -7.19 -6.70 11.67
C PRO A 243 -6.93 -8.18 11.38
N MET A 244 -6.13 -8.54 10.35
CA MET A 244 -5.79 -9.93 10.05
C MET A 244 -4.99 -10.58 11.19
N VAL A 245 -3.98 -9.89 11.71
CA VAL A 245 -3.15 -10.42 12.80
C VAL A 245 -3.93 -10.42 14.12
N TYR A 246 -4.65 -9.35 14.47
CA TYR A 246 -5.48 -9.31 15.67
C TYR A 246 -6.51 -10.45 15.68
N ALA A 247 -7.15 -10.70 14.56
CA ALA A 247 -8.13 -11.79 14.42
C ALA A 247 -7.49 -13.18 14.56
N ALA A 248 -6.29 -13.40 14.02
CA ALA A 248 -5.56 -14.67 14.18
C ALA A 248 -5.15 -14.93 15.65
N LEU A 249 -4.91 -13.89 16.43
CA LEU A 249 -4.59 -13.99 17.86
C LEU A 249 -5.81 -14.30 18.72
N ALA A 250 -7.04 -14.14 18.22
CA ALA A 250 -8.26 -14.40 18.96
C ALA A 250 -8.33 -15.85 19.49
N LYS A 251 -8.83 -15.99 20.72
CA LYS A 251 -8.96 -17.29 21.42
C LYS A 251 -10.24 -18.01 21.07
N ASP A 252 -11.31 -17.26 20.78
CA ASP A 252 -12.62 -17.75 20.47
C ASP A 252 -13.33 -16.87 19.41
N ASP A 253 -14.55 -17.26 19.01
CA ASP A 253 -15.34 -16.57 17.99
C ASP A 253 -15.84 -15.18 18.50
N ALA A 254 -15.95 -14.96 19.79
CA ALA A 254 -16.36 -13.66 20.35
C ALA A 254 -15.20 -12.65 20.28
N GLU A 255 -13.98 -13.07 20.63
CA GLU A 255 -12.78 -12.26 20.43
C GLU A 255 -12.54 -12.01 18.93
N LEU A 256 -12.72 -13.02 18.08
CA LEU A 256 -12.60 -12.89 16.64
C LEU A 256 -13.55 -11.82 16.07
N ALA A 257 -14.80 -11.82 16.49
CA ALA A 257 -15.80 -10.85 16.04
C ALA A 257 -15.44 -9.39 16.46
N ARG A 258 -14.76 -9.22 17.60
CA ARG A 258 -14.33 -7.90 18.09
C ARG A 258 -13.02 -7.41 17.49
N ALA A 259 -12.14 -8.31 17.06
CA ALA A 259 -10.77 -7.98 16.65
C ALA A 259 -10.66 -6.78 15.66
N PRO A 260 -11.54 -6.61 14.64
CA PRO A 260 -11.49 -5.44 13.77
C PRO A 260 -11.74 -4.10 14.47
N TYR A 261 -12.47 -4.12 15.57
CA TYR A 261 -12.78 -2.91 16.36
C TYR A 261 -11.75 -2.67 17.45
N ASP A 262 -11.24 -3.71 18.07
CA ASP A 262 -10.17 -3.63 19.06
C ASP A 262 -8.93 -2.99 18.45
N VAL A 263 -8.56 -3.38 17.22
CA VAL A 263 -7.45 -2.76 16.51
C VAL A 263 -7.66 -1.27 16.23
N LEU A 264 -8.90 -0.85 15.98
CA LEU A 264 -9.20 0.57 15.76
C LEU A 264 -9.23 1.36 17.07
N ALA A 265 -9.56 0.71 18.20
CA ALA A 265 -9.44 1.32 19.51
C ALA A 265 -7.97 1.56 19.88
N ASP A 266 -7.10 0.56 19.71
CA ASP A 266 -5.65 0.70 19.91
C ASP A 266 -5.04 1.75 18.97
N TRP A 267 -5.48 1.80 17.71
CA TRP A 267 -5.09 2.82 16.73
C TRP A 267 -5.49 4.24 17.17
N HIS A 268 -6.70 4.38 17.70
CA HIS A 268 -7.20 5.66 18.18
C HIS A 268 -6.39 6.17 19.38
N GLU A 269 -6.06 5.28 20.29
CA GLU A 269 -5.23 5.61 21.45
C GLU A 269 -3.80 5.98 21.04
N GLU A 270 -3.17 5.17 20.19
CA GLU A 270 -1.81 5.40 19.71
C GLU A 270 -1.64 6.75 19.01
N HIS A 271 -2.57 7.09 18.12
CA HIS A 271 -2.51 8.32 17.34
C HIS A 271 -3.35 9.45 17.96
N GLU A 272 -3.72 9.35 19.23
CA GLU A 272 -4.42 10.38 20.01
C GLU A 272 -5.65 10.96 19.27
N GLY A 273 -6.42 10.09 18.63
CA GLY A 273 -7.60 10.46 17.87
C GLY A 273 -7.33 11.14 16.51
N ASN A 274 -6.09 11.04 16.02
CA ASN A 274 -5.77 11.41 14.63
C ASN A 274 -5.87 10.19 13.70
N LEU A 275 -5.66 10.40 12.39
CA LEU A 275 -5.67 9.34 11.36
C LEU A 275 -6.92 8.45 11.39
N ARG A 276 -8.08 9.03 11.68
CA ARG A 276 -9.37 8.34 11.85
C ARG A 276 -10.00 7.96 10.52
N ILE A 277 -9.37 7.00 9.81
CA ILE A 277 -9.86 6.41 8.57
C ILE A 277 -10.13 4.93 8.80
N ILE A 278 -11.35 4.51 8.56
CA ILE A 278 -11.80 3.12 8.67
C ILE A 278 -11.43 2.39 7.38
N LEU A 279 -10.96 1.14 7.50
CA LEU A 279 -10.76 0.20 6.40
C LEU A 279 -11.65 -1.03 6.64
N PRO A 280 -12.91 -1.02 6.18
CA PRO A 280 -13.92 -1.96 6.62
C PRO A 280 -13.88 -3.32 5.90
N ASP A 281 -13.26 -3.40 4.72
CA ASP A 281 -13.38 -4.53 3.79
C ASP A 281 -12.51 -5.75 4.13
N THR A 282 -11.83 -5.79 5.28
CA THR A 282 -11.02 -6.97 5.65
C THR A 282 -11.89 -8.22 5.79
N TYR A 283 -13.06 -8.09 6.40
CA TYR A 283 -14.02 -9.18 6.62
C TYR A 283 -15.41 -8.89 6.05
N GLY A 284 -15.48 -7.98 5.07
CA GLY A 284 -16.70 -7.55 4.41
C GLY A 284 -17.26 -6.25 4.99
N THR A 285 -17.38 -5.24 4.12
CA THR A 285 -17.80 -3.88 4.48
C THR A 285 -19.17 -3.83 5.13
N GLU A 286 -20.17 -4.52 4.59
CA GLU A 286 -21.54 -4.49 5.14
C GLU A 286 -21.59 -5.04 6.57
N GLY A 287 -21.01 -6.24 6.79
CA GLY A 287 -20.96 -6.87 8.11
C GLY A 287 -20.22 -6.02 9.13
N PHE A 288 -19.09 -5.45 8.72
CA PHE A 288 -18.30 -4.56 9.54
C PHE A 288 -19.12 -3.32 9.97
N LEU A 289 -19.71 -2.58 9.04
CA LEU A 289 -20.43 -1.34 9.32
C LEU A 289 -21.70 -1.60 10.13
N LYS A 290 -22.41 -2.71 9.87
CA LYS A 290 -23.60 -3.11 10.63
C LYS A 290 -23.31 -3.33 12.12
N ASN A 291 -22.19 -3.96 12.43
CA ASN A 291 -21.79 -4.31 13.81
C ASN A 291 -20.85 -3.29 14.45
N ALA A 292 -20.53 -2.20 13.74
CA ALA A 292 -19.60 -1.17 14.22
C ALA A 292 -20.13 -0.48 15.47
N PRO A 293 -19.31 -0.29 16.52
CA PRO A 293 -19.67 0.48 17.69
C PRO A 293 -19.95 1.96 17.33
N ASP A 294 -20.84 2.60 18.10
CA ASP A 294 -21.34 3.95 17.79
C ASP A 294 -20.23 5.00 17.68
N TRP A 295 -19.20 4.89 18.51
CA TRP A 295 -18.07 5.83 18.48
C TRP A 295 -17.34 5.88 17.13
N LEU A 296 -17.42 4.80 16.35
CA LEU A 296 -16.71 4.70 15.07
C LEU A 296 -17.35 5.60 13.99
N ALA A 297 -18.65 5.85 14.07
CA ALA A 297 -19.34 6.76 13.15
C ALA A 297 -18.78 8.20 13.22
N GLY A 298 -18.26 8.61 14.39
CA GLY A 298 -17.59 9.89 14.57
C GLY A 298 -16.21 10.01 13.89
N TRP A 299 -15.69 8.94 13.29
CA TRP A 299 -14.41 8.98 12.59
C TRP A 299 -14.50 9.83 11.30
N THR A 300 -13.31 10.29 10.85
CA THR A 300 -13.20 11.25 9.76
C THR A 300 -13.61 10.67 8.40
N GLY A 301 -13.32 9.39 8.15
CA GLY A 301 -13.62 8.82 6.85
C GLY A 301 -13.48 7.31 6.75
N ILE A 302 -13.71 6.82 5.55
CA ILE A 302 -13.62 5.39 5.16
C ILE A 302 -12.76 5.28 3.91
N ARG A 303 -11.88 4.26 3.86
CA ARG A 303 -11.15 3.86 2.67
C ARG A 303 -11.82 2.65 2.02
N ILE A 304 -12.09 2.75 0.72
CA ILE A 304 -12.64 1.68 -0.12
C ILE A 304 -11.48 1.06 -0.90
N ASP A 305 -11.18 -0.22 -0.61
CA ASP A 305 -9.98 -0.93 -1.11
C ASP A 305 -10.34 -2.26 -1.83
N SER A 306 -11.63 -2.54 -2.00
CA SER A 306 -12.13 -3.69 -2.78
C SER A 306 -13.62 -3.56 -3.09
N GLY A 307 -14.14 -4.44 -3.95
CA GLY A 307 -15.54 -4.41 -4.40
C GLY A 307 -15.82 -3.32 -5.42
N ASP A 308 -17.09 -3.00 -5.64
CA ASP A 308 -17.48 -1.86 -6.45
C ASP A 308 -17.28 -0.55 -5.66
N PRO A 309 -16.45 0.38 -6.15
CA PRO A 309 -16.13 1.59 -5.40
C PRO A 309 -17.33 2.52 -5.20
N ALA A 310 -18.27 2.56 -6.15
CA ALA A 310 -19.46 3.40 -6.04
C ALA A 310 -20.45 2.82 -5.01
N GLU A 311 -20.67 1.52 -5.02
CA GLU A 311 -21.49 0.82 -4.02
C GLU A 311 -20.92 0.96 -2.62
N GLY A 312 -19.59 0.82 -2.48
CA GLY A 312 -18.90 1.04 -1.21
C GLY A 312 -19.10 2.45 -0.65
N ALA A 313 -19.00 3.47 -1.51
CA ALA A 313 -19.23 4.87 -1.11
C ALA A 313 -20.69 5.12 -0.73
N GLU A 314 -21.66 4.61 -1.49
CA GLU A 314 -23.10 4.72 -1.15
C GLU A 314 -23.41 4.01 0.19
N THR A 315 -22.81 2.86 0.44
CA THR A 315 -22.95 2.13 1.71
C THR A 315 -22.40 2.95 2.88
N ALA A 316 -21.22 3.57 2.71
CA ALA A 316 -20.65 4.44 3.72
C ALA A 316 -21.53 5.68 3.99
N ILE A 317 -22.01 6.35 2.95
CA ILE A 317 -22.89 7.53 3.05
C ILE A 317 -24.20 7.17 3.78
N ARG A 318 -24.82 6.05 3.43
CA ARG A 318 -26.02 5.54 4.08
C ARG A 318 -25.76 5.25 5.56
N TRP A 319 -24.70 4.53 5.88
CA TRP A 319 -24.32 4.19 7.25
C TRP A 319 -24.11 5.43 8.14
N TRP A 320 -23.42 6.46 7.65
CA TRP A 320 -23.24 7.71 8.40
C TRP A 320 -24.57 8.40 8.68
N ARG A 321 -25.48 8.47 7.68
CA ARG A 321 -26.81 9.06 7.88
C ARG A 321 -27.64 8.32 8.93
N GLU A 322 -27.62 6.99 8.88
CA GLU A 322 -28.32 6.13 9.86
C GLU A 322 -27.78 6.31 11.29
N ARG A 323 -26.52 6.71 11.43
CA ARG A 323 -25.86 7.02 12.71
C ARG A 323 -25.94 8.50 13.10
N GLY A 324 -26.70 9.33 12.37
CA GLY A 324 -26.88 10.75 12.65
C GLY A 324 -25.72 11.65 12.26
N GLU A 325 -24.77 11.15 11.48
CA GLU A 325 -23.62 11.92 11.00
C GLU A 325 -23.95 12.59 9.65
N ASP A 326 -23.34 13.76 9.40
CA ASP A 326 -23.44 14.46 8.13
C ASP A 326 -22.35 13.97 7.14
N PRO A 327 -22.69 13.24 6.06
CA PRO A 327 -21.72 12.74 5.10
C PRO A 327 -20.91 13.83 4.41
N SER A 328 -21.43 15.02 4.24
CA SER A 328 -20.72 16.13 3.58
C SER A 328 -19.44 16.54 4.34
N ARG A 329 -19.36 16.21 5.62
CA ARG A 329 -18.20 16.46 6.49
C ARG A 329 -17.26 15.27 6.58
N LYS A 330 -17.62 14.12 6.00
CA LYS A 330 -16.84 12.88 6.00
C LYS A 330 -15.97 12.77 4.75
N LEU A 331 -15.01 11.84 4.78
CA LEU A 331 -14.06 11.58 3.70
C LEU A 331 -14.20 10.14 3.22
N VAL A 332 -14.35 9.96 1.92
CA VAL A 332 -14.17 8.66 1.25
C VAL A 332 -12.85 8.68 0.49
N ILE A 333 -11.99 7.70 0.77
CA ILE A 333 -10.73 7.48 0.04
C ILE A 333 -10.91 6.25 -0.85
N PHE A 334 -10.79 6.42 -2.15
CA PHE A 334 -10.74 5.32 -3.10
C PHE A 334 -9.29 4.90 -3.34
N SER A 335 -8.98 3.61 -3.28
CA SER A 335 -7.58 3.13 -3.39
C SER A 335 -7.39 1.82 -4.16
N ASP A 336 -8.44 1.26 -4.78
CA ASP A 336 -8.34 0.00 -5.53
C ASP A 336 -8.54 0.20 -7.04
N GLY A 337 -7.61 -0.31 -7.83
CA GLY A 337 -7.73 -0.43 -9.28
C GLY A 337 -8.03 0.87 -10.02
N LEU A 338 -7.49 2.00 -9.55
CA LEU A 338 -7.75 3.33 -10.09
C LEU A 338 -6.97 3.59 -11.37
N ASP A 339 -7.67 4.14 -12.34
CA ASP A 339 -7.14 4.85 -13.51
C ASP A 339 -7.80 6.24 -13.61
N VAL A 340 -7.42 7.03 -14.62
CA VAL A 340 -7.94 8.40 -14.79
C VAL A 340 -9.44 8.41 -15.03
N ASP A 341 -9.98 7.43 -15.76
CA ASP A 341 -11.42 7.37 -16.06
C ASP A 341 -12.23 7.11 -14.79
N LYS A 342 -11.80 6.15 -13.97
CA LYS A 342 -12.43 5.85 -12.68
C LYS A 342 -12.31 7.02 -11.71
N ILE A 343 -11.13 7.63 -11.60
CA ILE A 343 -10.92 8.81 -10.74
C ILE A 343 -11.91 9.91 -11.13
N THR A 344 -12.00 10.24 -12.41
CA THR A 344 -12.88 11.30 -12.91
C THR A 344 -14.36 10.98 -12.68
N ALA A 345 -14.78 9.74 -12.96
CA ALA A 345 -16.16 9.28 -12.79
C ALA A 345 -16.59 9.30 -11.32
N LEU A 346 -15.77 8.72 -10.43
CA LEU A 346 -16.04 8.69 -8.98
C LEU A 346 -16.05 10.10 -8.39
N HIS A 347 -15.13 10.97 -8.80
CA HIS A 347 -15.14 12.36 -8.38
C HIS A 347 -16.44 13.04 -8.79
N ALA A 348 -16.85 12.93 -10.06
CA ALA A 348 -18.10 13.55 -10.55
C ALA A 348 -19.34 13.02 -9.83
N GLN A 349 -19.37 11.75 -9.45
CA GLN A 349 -20.50 11.11 -8.77
C GLN A 349 -20.64 11.54 -7.31
N PHE A 350 -19.53 11.74 -6.60
CA PHE A 350 -19.53 11.91 -5.14
C PHE A 350 -19.14 13.31 -4.65
N ALA A 351 -18.50 14.14 -5.49
CA ALA A 351 -18.17 15.52 -5.13
C ALA A 351 -19.42 16.30 -4.68
N GLY A 352 -19.30 17.03 -3.57
CA GLY A 352 -20.41 17.77 -2.96
C GLY A 352 -21.37 16.93 -2.09
N ARG A 353 -21.32 15.60 -2.18
CA ARG A 353 -22.10 14.67 -1.32
C ARG A 353 -21.28 14.19 -0.13
N VAL A 354 -20.01 14.00 -0.33
CA VAL A 354 -18.98 13.61 0.63
C VAL A 354 -17.65 14.20 0.14
N ARG A 355 -16.69 14.38 1.02
CA ARG A 355 -15.32 14.71 0.59
C ARG A 355 -14.71 13.47 -0.03
N VAL A 356 -14.02 13.61 -1.17
CA VAL A 356 -13.39 12.49 -1.87
C VAL A 356 -11.88 12.71 -2.00
N SER A 357 -11.12 11.62 -1.90
CA SER A 357 -9.69 11.59 -2.19
C SER A 357 -9.31 10.25 -2.84
N PHE A 358 -8.22 10.23 -3.58
CA PHE A 358 -7.79 9.07 -4.34
C PHE A 358 -6.36 8.69 -3.99
N GLY A 359 -6.15 7.42 -3.62
CA GLY A 359 -4.82 6.82 -3.49
C GLY A 359 -4.45 6.08 -4.78
N TRP A 360 -3.70 6.73 -5.65
CA TRP A 360 -3.40 6.21 -6.98
C TRP A 360 -2.11 5.39 -6.98
N GLY A 361 -2.22 4.09 -7.26
CA GLY A 361 -1.13 3.13 -7.14
C GLY A 361 -0.50 2.72 -8.49
N THR A 362 -0.72 1.47 -8.90
CA THR A 362 -0.04 0.81 -10.02
C THR A 362 -0.13 1.59 -11.33
N MET A 363 -1.33 2.07 -11.69
CA MET A 363 -1.53 2.78 -12.97
C MET A 363 -0.93 4.19 -13.00
N LEU A 364 -0.39 4.67 -11.87
CA LEU A 364 0.47 5.84 -11.81
C LEU A 364 1.94 5.45 -12.03
N THR A 365 2.46 4.54 -11.19
CA THR A 365 3.91 4.29 -11.08
C THR A 365 4.40 3.09 -11.88
N ASN A 366 3.52 2.38 -12.58
CA ASN A 366 3.86 1.19 -13.38
C ASN A 366 2.94 0.98 -14.59
N ASP A 367 2.49 2.04 -15.25
CA ASP A 367 1.71 1.91 -16.47
C ASP A 367 2.61 1.82 -17.72
N PHE A 368 3.25 0.67 -17.87
CA PHE A 368 4.08 0.32 -19.01
C PHE A 368 3.39 -0.64 -20.01
N ARG A 369 2.10 -0.85 -19.87
CA ARG A 369 1.31 -1.69 -20.78
C ARG A 369 1.40 -1.17 -22.22
N GLY A 370 1.65 -2.08 -23.15
CA GLY A 370 1.80 -1.76 -24.58
C GLY A 370 3.14 -1.12 -24.98
N LEU A 371 4.07 -0.90 -24.04
CA LEU A 371 5.37 -0.27 -24.31
C LEU A 371 6.49 -1.25 -24.61
N ALA A 372 6.32 -2.53 -24.29
CA ALA A 372 7.25 -3.60 -24.62
C ALA A 372 6.57 -4.70 -25.42
N GLN A 373 7.36 -5.42 -26.21
CA GLN A 373 6.87 -6.51 -27.06
C GLN A 373 6.13 -7.56 -26.21
N GLY A 374 5.00 -8.07 -26.69
CA GLY A 374 4.19 -9.07 -26.00
C GLY A 374 3.65 -8.60 -24.65
N ASP A 375 3.57 -7.29 -24.44
CA ASP A 375 3.11 -6.68 -23.18
C ASP A 375 3.93 -7.11 -21.94
N ALA A 376 5.21 -7.42 -22.17
CA ALA A 376 6.11 -7.98 -21.14
C ALA A 376 6.29 -7.07 -19.92
N LEU A 377 6.00 -5.78 -20.00
CA LEU A 377 6.02 -4.80 -18.90
C LEU A 377 4.63 -4.51 -18.31
N ALA A 378 3.57 -5.22 -18.73
CA ALA A 378 2.26 -5.04 -18.14
C ALA A 378 2.31 -5.25 -16.61
N PRO A 379 1.59 -4.45 -15.83
CA PRO A 379 1.44 -4.68 -14.40
C PRO A 379 0.90 -6.08 -14.10
N PHE A 380 1.30 -6.63 -12.96
CA PHE A 380 0.84 -7.93 -12.50
C PHE A 380 0.60 -7.94 -10.97
N SER A 381 -0.20 -8.88 -10.51
CA SER A 381 -0.60 -8.93 -9.11
C SER A 381 0.40 -9.72 -8.26
N LEU A 382 1.25 -8.99 -7.56
CA LEU A 382 2.20 -9.51 -6.56
C LEU A 382 1.88 -8.88 -5.21
N VAL A 383 1.82 -9.68 -4.16
CA VAL A 383 1.57 -9.21 -2.79
C VAL A 383 2.51 -9.92 -1.82
N CYS A 384 2.85 -9.27 -0.71
CA CYS A 384 3.50 -9.87 0.44
C CYS A 384 2.59 -9.62 1.65
N LYS A 385 2.19 -10.67 2.36
CA LYS A 385 1.15 -10.58 3.38
C LYS A 385 1.50 -11.41 4.60
N ALA A 386 1.06 -10.95 5.78
CA ALA A 386 1.02 -11.78 6.95
C ALA A 386 0.15 -13.01 6.65
N VAL A 387 0.71 -14.20 6.80
CA VAL A 387 0.04 -15.49 6.55
C VAL A 387 -0.19 -16.29 7.84
N ALA A 388 0.59 -16.01 8.88
CA ALA A 388 0.42 -16.58 10.21
C ALA A 388 0.81 -15.58 11.29
N ALA A 389 0.17 -15.72 12.47
CA ALA A 389 0.54 -15.03 13.71
C ALA A 389 0.49 -16.05 14.85
N GLU A 390 1.60 -16.15 15.63
CA GLU A 390 1.78 -17.18 16.67
C GLU A 390 1.43 -18.60 16.15
N GLY A 391 1.86 -18.91 14.93
CA GLY A 391 1.59 -20.19 14.27
C GLY A 391 0.14 -20.40 13.79
N LYS A 392 -0.78 -19.47 14.07
CA LYS A 392 -2.17 -19.53 13.61
C LYS A 392 -2.30 -18.82 12.26
N PRO A 393 -3.06 -19.37 11.29
CA PRO A 393 -3.23 -18.74 9.99
C PRO A 393 -4.00 -17.42 10.10
N THR A 394 -3.59 -16.41 9.34
CA THR A 394 -4.37 -15.20 9.14
C THR A 394 -5.38 -15.38 8.02
N VAL A 395 -6.48 -14.64 8.08
CA VAL A 395 -7.53 -14.66 7.05
C VAL A 395 -7.85 -13.24 6.60
N LYS A 396 -8.08 -13.06 5.31
CA LYS A 396 -8.77 -11.91 4.73
C LYS A 396 -9.94 -12.43 3.89
N LEU A 397 -11.13 -11.88 4.06
CA LEU A 397 -12.29 -12.19 3.21
C LEU A 397 -12.40 -11.25 2.02
N SER A 398 -12.30 -9.92 2.25
CA SER A 398 -12.48 -8.87 1.24
C SER A 398 -13.91 -8.78 0.68
N ASP A 399 -14.30 -7.64 0.14
CA ASP A 399 -15.55 -7.50 -0.63
C ASP A 399 -15.45 -8.12 -2.04
N ASN A 400 -14.24 -8.48 -2.47
CA ASN A 400 -14.01 -9.28 -3.67
C ASN A 400 -13.45 -10.66 -3.27
N PRO A 401 -14.22 -11.76 -3.42
CA PRO A 401 -13.80 -13.11 -3.03
C PRO A 401 -12.48 -13.58 -3.68
N ARG A 402 -12.11 -13.05 -4.85
CA ARG A 402 -10.83 -13.37 -5.51
C ARG A 402 -9.61 -12.80 -4.75
N LYS A 403 -9.84 -11.86 -3.83
CA LYS A 403 -8.81 -11.32 -2.93
C LYS A 403 -8.75 -12.05 -1.59
N ALA A 404 -9.63 -13.03 -1.35
CA ALA A 404 -9.63 -13.81 -0.12
C ALA A 404 -8.32 -14.56 0.08
N MET A 405 -7.90 -14.70 1.34
CA MET A 405 -6.67 -15.37 1.76
C MET A 405 -6.90 -16.15 3.02
N GLY A 406 -6.22 -17.28 3.15
CA GLY A 406 -6.26 -18.18 4.32
C GLY A 406 -6.65 -19.61 3.94
N PRO A 407 -6.54 -20.58 4.86
CA PRO A 407 -7.04 -21.94 4.68
C PRO A 407 -8.56 -21.95 4.53
N GLU A 408 -9.09 -22.83 3.70
CA GLU A 408 -10.54 -22.92 3.41
C GLU A 408 -11.40 -23.09 4.67
N ALA A 409 -10.96 -23.91 5.61
CA ALA A 409 -11.67 -24.12 6.88
C ALA A 409 -11.78 -22.83 7.71
N GLU A 410 -10.69 -22.04 7.78
CA GLU A 410 -10.68 -20.76 8.47
C GLU A 410 -11.49 -19.71 7.71
N ILE A 411 -11.39 -19.65 6.37
CA ILE A 411 -12.25 -18.78 5.56
C ILE A 411 -13.72 -19.06 5.85
N ALA A 412 -14.13 -20.33 5.91
CA ALA A 412 -15.50 -20.72 6.23
C ALA A 412 -15.91 -20.32 7.67
N ARG A 413 -14.99 -20.46 8.65
CA ARG A 413 -15.21 -20.02 10.02
C ARG A 413 -15.40 -18.50 10.10
N TYR A 414 -14.51 -17.73 9.45
CA TYR A 414 -14.57 -16.25 9.46
C TYR A 414 -15.83 -15.75 8.74
N LYS A 415 -16.23 -16.34 7.60
CA LYS A 415 -17.49 -16.01 6.94
C LYS A 415 -18.69 -16.18 7.88
N ARG A 416 -18.73 -17.26 8.65
CA ARG A 416 -19.80 -17.50 9.64
C ARG A 416 -19.78 -16.46 10.75
N VAL A 417 -18.61 -16.14 11.32
CA VAL A 417 -18.48 -15.19 12.45
C VAL A 417 -18.85 -13.78 12.02
N PHE A 418 -18.38 -13.35 10.84
CA PHE A 418 -18.63 -12.00 10.33
C PHE A 418 -19.94 -11.87 9.51
N GLY A 419 -20.67 -12.97 9.33
CA GLY A 419 -21.94 -12.97 8.61
C GLY A 419 -21.80 -12.66 7.10
N VAL A 420 -20.67 -13.04 6.50
CA VAL A 420 -20.41 -12.81 5.07
C VAL A 420 -21.08 -13.89 4.24
N GLY A 421 -22.08 -13.48 3.43
CA GLY A 421 -22.78 -14.34 2.48
C GLY A 421 -21.97 -14.62 1.20
N GLU A 422 -22.65 -15.20 0.22
CA GLU A 422 -22.09 -15.34 -1.12
C GLU A 422 -21.95 -13.95 -1.77
N GLN A 423 -20.78 -13.70 -2.35
CA GLN A 423 -20.46 -12.45 -3.04
C GLN A 423 -20.07 -12.75 -4.48
N GLU A 424 -20.41 -11.85 -5.38
CA GLU A 424 -19.98 -11.94 -6.77
C GLU A 424 -18.47 -11.70 -6.90
N ALA A 425 -17.80 -12.58 -7.65
CA ALA A 425 -16.36 -12.50 -7.86
C ALA A 425 -16.03 -11.48 -8.96
N MET A 426 -15.37 -10.41 -8.59
CA MET A 426 -14.93 -9.35 -9.51
C MET A 426 -13.50 -9.60 -10.01
N GLU A 427 -13.16 -9.07 -11.18
CA GLU A 427 -11.79 -9.11 -11.67
C GLU A 427 -10.86 -8.32 -10.74
N VAL A 428 -9.69 -8.90 -10.44
CA VAL A 428 -8.66 -8.19 -9.68
C VAL A 428 -7.91 -7.27 -10.62
N VAL A 429 -8.22 -5.98 -10.56
CA VAL A 429 -7.52 -4.95 -11.33
C VAL A 429 -6.16 -4.67 -10.68
N VAL A 430 -5.11 -4.55 -11.51
CA VAL A 430 -3.72 -4.34 -11.08
C VAL A 430 -3.24 -2.98 -11.54
#